data_42fb72e120bac5acc0d043f9b44c1cb2
#
_entry.id   42fb72e120bac5acc0d043f9b44c1cb2
#
_cell.length_a   1.000
_cell.length_b   1.000
_cell.length_c   1.000
_cell.angle_alpha   90.00
_cell.angle_beta   90.00
_cell.angle_gamma   90.00
#
_symmetry.space_group_name_H-M   'P 1'
#
loop_
_entity.id
_entity.type
_entity.pdbx_description
1 polymer ?
#
loop_
_entity_poly.entity_id
_entity_poly.type
_entity_poly.pdbx_seq_one_letter_code
_entity_poly.pdbx_strand_id
1 'polypeptide(L)'
;MNSRSLPAALATLLVLAAPLARAERVQIQAPDGTQLTAHWMPRPGAGTGPAIVALHGCGGLYGRDGKVFDPRYPDYVTRLNKAGFHVLLPDSFGSRGSGSICAVPGRQRGITVETRRGDAIAAVEWLAKHPDVDPRGILMLGWSHGATTTLSAINASRPFHAQPLAGAVVFYPGCAAALKESFRLRTPVLMLLGEKDDWTPPARCIELAERTLRSQPDADLAVHLYSDSYHGFDSTQPVRLRLDVRGGVSREGVHVGGNPAARAGALAEVDAFLAARLKSAMSAPPLASSPSRIH
;
A
#
# COMPACT_ATOMS: atom_id res chain seq x y z
N MET A 1 -49.48 -12.04 -59.03
CA MET A 1 -48.95 -11.17 -57.98
C MET A 1 -48.12 -12.03 -57.01
N ASN A 2 -46.79 -12.10 -57.20
CA ASN A 2 -45.91 -12.94 -56.41
C ASN A 2 -45.20 -12.05 -55.37
N SER A 3 -45.61 -12.14 -54.11
CA SER A 3 -44.90 -11.52 -52.99
C SER A 3 -43.72 -12.39 -52.59
N ARG A 4 -42.50 -11.85 -52.80
CA ARG A 4 -41.24 -12.46 -52.32
C ARG A 4 -40.96 -11.92 -50.90
N SER A 5 -41.07 -12.77 -49.89
CA SER A 5 -40.64 -12.51 -48.53
C SER A 5 -39.11 -12.64 -48.43
N LEU A 6 -38.42 -11.55 -48.00
CA LEU A 6 -36.99 -11.55 -47.62
C LEU A 6 -36.83 -12.18 -46.25
N PRO A 7 -35.83 -13.02 -46.01
CA PRO A 7 -35.49 -13.51 -44.68
C PRO A 7 -34.72 -12.45 -43.89
N ALA A 8 -35.20 -12.15 -42.69
CA ALA A 8 -34.48 -11.31 -41.72
C ALA A 8 -33.29 -12.10 -41.15
N ALA A 9 -32.09 -11.61 -41.42
CA ALA A 9 -30.86 -12.15 -40.81
C ALA A 9 -30.75 -11.67 -39.37
N LEU A 10 -30.90 -12.59 -38.42
CA LEU A 10 -30.64 -12.36 -36.99
C LEU A 10 -29.11 -12.29 -36.79
N ALA A 11 -28.56 -11.10 -36.57
CA ALA A 11 -27.16 -10.91 -36.16
C ALA A 11 -27.03 -11.23 -34.67
N THR A 12 -26.48 -12.39 -34.36
CA THR A 12 -26.15 -12.79 -32.98
C THR A 12 -24.92 -12.00 -32.53
N LEU A 13 -25.10 -10.99 -31.68
CA LEU A 13 -23.99 -10.30 -31.00
C LEU A 13 -23.36 -11.27 -30.00
N LEU A 14 -22.18 -11.80 -30.32
CA LEU A 14 -21.31 -12.49 -29.34
C LEU A 14 -20.75 -11.44 -28.40
N VAL A 15 -21.33 -11.30 -27.21
CA VAL A 15 -20.71 -10.59 -26.11
C VAL A 15 -19.57 -11.45 -25.57
N LEU A 16 -18.34 -11.15 -26.00
CA LEU A 16 -17.14 -11.72 -25.40
C LEU A 16 -17.05 -11.19 -23.97
N ALA A 17 -17.46 -12.00 -23.00
CA ALA A 17 -17.21 -11.71 -21.59
C ALA A 17 -15.70 -11.70 -21.38
N ALA A 18 -15.14 -10.53 -21.10
CA ALA A 18 -13.74 -10.41 -20.67
C ALA A 18 -13.54 -11.29 -19.44
N PRO A 19 -12.48 -12.12 -19.37
CA PRO A 19 -12.22 -12.93 -18.20
C PRO A 19 -12.08 -12.03 -16.99
N LEU A 20 -12.83 -12.35 -15.92
CA LEU A 20 -12.67 -11.69 -14.63
C LEU A 20 -11.21 -11.88 -14.21
N ALA A 21 -10.50 -10.78 -13.99
CA ALA A 21 -9.13 -10.81 -13.53
C ALA A 21 -9.05 -11.59 -12.21
N ARG A 22 -8.36 -12.73 -12.25
CA ARG A 22 -8.30 -13.66 -11.11
C ARG A 22 -7.10 -13.31 -10.23
N ALA A 23 -7.33 -13.27 -8.91
CA ALA A 23 -6.25 -13.16 -7.93
C ALA A 23 -5.25 -14.33 -8.12
N GLU A 24 -3.96 -14.02 -8.17
CA GLU A 24 -2.88 -14.99 -8.34
C GLU A 24 -1.90 -14.94 -7.18
N ARG A 25 -1.39 -16.09 -6.77
CA ARG A 25 -0.27 -16.18 -5.83
C ARG A 25 1.02 -16.22 -6.62
N VAL A 26 1.90 -15.28 -6.37
CA VAL A 26 3.20 -15.14 -7.03
C VAL A 26 4.33 -15.26 -6.02
N GLN A 27 5.54 -15.59 -6.50
CA GLN A 27 6.75 -15.67 -5.68
C GLN A 27 7.71 -14.58 -6.09
N ILE A 28 8.26 -13.88 -5.11
CA ILE A 28 9.22 -12.79 -5.29
C ILE A 28 10.45 -13.10 -4.46
N GLN A 29 11.64 -13.04 -5.06
CA GLN A 29 12.88 -13.23 -4.33
C GLN A 29 13.17 -11.99 -3.49
N ALA A 30 13.12 -12.11 -2.15
CA ALA A 30 13.53 -11.06 -1.24
C ALA A 30 15.06 -11.00 -1.10
N PRO A 31 15.64 -9.84 -0.75
CA PRO A 31 17.10 -9.68 -0.61
C PRO A 31 17.74 -10.57 0.47
N ASP A 32 16.97 -10.99 1.47
CA ASP A 32 17.43 -11.91 2.53
C ASP A 32 17.38 -13.40 2.14
N GLY A 33 17.08 -13.70 0.88
CA GLY A 33 16.95 -15.06 0.36
C GLY A 33 15.57 -15.68 0.52
N THR A 34 14.63 -15.01 1.19
CA THR A 34 13.26 -15.52 1.36
C THR A 34 12.51 -15.53 0.03
N GLN A 35 11.85 -16.66 -0.27
CA GLN A 35 10.81 -16.71 -1.30
C GLN A 35 9.55 -16.06 -0.75
N LEU A 36 9.37 -14.77 -1.07
CA LEU A 36 8.26 -13.97 -0.59
C LEU A 36 7.01 -14.30 -1.38
N THR A 37 6.03 -14.90 -0.74
CA THR A 37 4.70 -15.07 -1.33
C THR A 37 4.03 -13.70 -1.42
N ALA A 38 3.49 -13.37 -2.58
CA ALA A 38 2.65 -12.18 -2.76
C ALA A 38 1.35 -12.54 -3.48
N HIS A 39 0.32 -11.72 -3.27
CA HIS A 39 -0.95 -11.89 -3.97
C HIS A 39 -1.10 -10.78 -5.00
N TRP A 40 -1.09 -11.17 -6.26
CA TRP A 40 -1.37 -10.30 -7.39
C TRP A 40 -2.87 -10.21 -7.60
N MET A 41 -3.39 -9.00 -7.50
CA MET A 41 -4.81 -8.67 -7.65
C MET A 41 -4.96 -7.73 -8.86
N PRO A 42 -5.07 -8.27 -10.07
CA PRO A 42 -5.15 -7.47 -11.28
C PRO A 42 -6.45 -6.65 -11.31
N ARG A 43 -6.36 -5.43 -11.83
CA ARG A 43 -7.55 -4.61 -12.10
C ARG A 43 -8.41 -5.25 -13.20
N PRO A 44 -9.70 -4.96 -13.27
CA PRO A 44 -10.53 -5.33 -14.40
C PRO A 44 -10.08 -4.64 -15.69
N GLY A 45 -10.27 -5.32 -16.81
CA GLY A 45 -9.94 -4.82 -18.16
C GLY A 45 -8.57 -5.26 -18.66
N ALA A 46 -8.35 -5.08 -19.96
CA ALA A 46 -7.11 -5.43 -20.63
C ALA A 46 -6.13 -4.24 -20.67
N GLY A 47 -4.85 -4.53 -20.92
CA GLY A 47 -3.78 -3.56 -21.12
C GLY A 47 -3.06 -3.13 -19.85
N THR A 48 -1.93 -2.49 -20.05
CA THR A 48 -1.07 -2.00 -18.98
C THR A 48 -1.75 -0.94 -18.13
N GLY A 49 -1.45 -0.92 -16.83
CA GLY A 49 -2.03 0.04 -15.89
C GLY A 49 -1.13 0.32 -14.71
N PRO A 50 -1.49 1.31 -13.89
CA PRO A 50 -0.78 1.63 -12.66
C PRO A 50 -0.93 0.50 -11.64
N ALA A 51 0.01 0.42 -10.69
CA ALA A 51 0.00 -0.62 -9.68
C ALA A 51 0.36 -0.09 -8.29
N ILE A 52 -0.14 -0.75 -7.25
CA ILE A 52 0.13 -0.42 -5.85
C ILE A 52 0.72 -1.63 -5.14
N VAL A 53 1.89 -1.45 -4.51
CA VAL A 53 2.38 -2.36 -3.47
C VAL A 53 1.69 -2.00 -2.17
N ALA A 54 0.83 -2.89 -1.65
CA ALA A 54 0.05 -2.67 -0.45
C ALA A 54 0.64 -3.47 0.72
N LEU A 55 1.19 -2.77 1.72
CA LEU A 55 1.95 -3.35 2.83
C LEU A 55 1.11 -3.47 4.10
N HIS A 56 0.84 -4.70 4.51
CA HIS A 56 0.05 -5.03 5.69
C HIS A 56 0.64 -4.50 7.01
N GLY A 57 -0.22 -4.28 8.02
CA GLY A 57 0.18 -3.91 9.37
C GLY A 57 0.87 -5.05 10.13
N CYS A 58 1.11 -4.84 11.44
CA CYS A 58 1.73 -5.86 12.29
C CYS A 58 0.88 -7.14 12.47
N GLY A 59 -0.40 -7.10 12.10
CA GLY A 59 -1.30 -8.26 12.13
C GLY A 59 -1.03 -9.31 11.07
N GLY A 60 -0.29 -8.95 10.01
CA GLY A 60 -0.14 -9.80 8.82
C GLY A 60 -1.25 -9.53 7.80
N LEU A 61 -1.27 -10.32 6.73
CA LEU A 61 -2.31 -10.26 5.70
C LEU A 61 -3.60 -10.96 6.10
N TYR A 62 -3.51 -11.95 6.97
CA TYR A 62 -4.62 -12.85 7.29
C TYR A 62 -5.24 -12.51 8.64
N GLY A 63 -6.51 -12.87 8.79
CA GLY A 63 -7.20 -12.86 10.07
C GLY A 63 -6.60 -13.85 11.06
N ARG A 64 -7.23 -14.00 12.23
CA ARG A 64 -6.72 -14.86 13.31
C ARG A 64 -6.59 -16.35 12.93
N ASP A 65 -7.36 -16.79 11.95
CA ASP A 65 -7.33 -18.17 11.45
C ASP A 65 -6.11 -18.47 10.54
N GLY A 66 -5.38 -17.42 10.13
CA GLY A 66 -4.25 -17.52 9.20
C GLY A 66 -4.62 -17.96 7.78
N LYS A 67 -5.90 -18.04 7.44
CA LYS A 67 -6.39 -18.60 6.16
C LYS A 67 -7.12 -17.57 5.32
N VAL A 68 -7.94 -16.74 5.94
CA VAL A 68 -8.75 -15.72 5.26
C VAL A 68 -8.10 -14.36 5.45
N PHE A 69 -8.03 -13.55 4.39
CA PHE A 69 -7.52 -12.18 4.52
C PHE A 69 -8.25 -11.39 5.60
N ASP A 70 -7.50 -10.55 6.33
CA ASP A 70 -8.14 -9.52 7.15
C ASP A 70 -9.06 -8.67 6.25
N PRO A 71 -10.30 -8.40 6.67
CA PRO A 71 -11.32 -7.73 5.83
C PRO A 71 -10.87 -6.40 5.22
N ARG A 72 -9.92 -5.72 5.82
CA ARG A 72 -9.33 -4.48 5.28
C ARG A 72 -8.77 -4.68 3.88
N TYR A 73 -7.99 -5.75 3.67
CA TYR A 73 -7.27 -5.89 2.39
C TYR A 73 -8.19 -6.14 1.19
N PRO A 74 -9.17 -7.05 1.24
CA PRO A 74 -10.14 -7.20 0.15
C PRO A 74 -10.96 -5.93 -0.11
N ASP A 75 -11.31 -5.18 0.93
CA ASP A 75 -12.03 -3.90 0.82
C ASP A 75 -11.19 -2.88 0.03
N TYR A 76 -9.93 -2.68 0.41
CA TYR A 76 -9.03 -1.78 -0.33
C TYR A 76 -8.70 -2.28 -1.74
N VAL A 77 -8.46 -3.58 -1.93
CA VAL A 77 -8.24 -4.16 -3.26
C VAL A 77 -9.42 -3.84 -4.18
N THR A 78 -10.66 -4.07 -3.72
CA THR A 78 -11.86 -3.78 -4.49
C THR A 78 -11.92 -2.30 -4.89
N ARG A 79 -11.64 -1.39 -3.96
CA ARG A 79 -11.63 0.05 -4.21
C ARG A 79 -10.53 0.46 -5.20
N LEU A 80 -9.31 -0.01 -4.99
CA LEU A 80 -8.15 0.31 -5.82
C LEU A 80 -8.29 -0.27 -7.24
N ASN A 81 -8.80 -1.49 -7.37
CA ASN A 81 -9.12 -2.08 -8.67
C ASN A 81 -10.19 -1.26 -9.41
N LYS A 82 -11.24 -0.80 -8.70
CA LYS A 82 -12.27 0.08 -9.27
C LYS A 82 -11.68 1.43 -9.71
N ALA A 83 -10.67 1.94 -9.00
CA ALA A 83 -9.93 3.14 -9.37
C ALA A 83 -8.90 2.91 -10.50
N GLY A 84 -8.80 1.69 -11.03
CA GLY A 84 -7.96 1.34 -12.18
C GLY A 84 -6.55 0.87 -11.84
N PHE A 85 -6.26 0.56 -10.57
CA PHE A 85 -4.96 0.07 -10.14
C PHE A 85 -4.92 -1.46 -10.04
N HIS A 86 -3.83 -2.07 -10.45
CA HIS A 86 -3.43 -3.38 -9.99
C HIS A 86 -2.94 -3.29 -8.54
N VAL A 87 -3.12 -4.35 -7.75
CA VAL A 87 -2.64 -4.38 -6.36
C VAL A 87 -1.79 -5.62 -6.12
N LEU A 88 -0.63 -5.43 -5.51
CA LEU A 88 0.26 -6.49 -5.06
C LEU A 88 0.34 -6.45 -3.53
N LEU A 89 0.00 -7.58 -2.90
CA LEU A 89 -0.01 -7.76 -1.45
C LEU A 89 1.11 -8.73 -1.05
N PRO A 90 2.34 -8.26 -0.73
CA PRO A 90 3.40 -9.12 -0.24
C PRO A 90 3.11 -9.62 1.18
N ASP A 91 3.27 -10.92 1.42
CA ASP A 91 3.15 -11.53 2.74
C ASP A 91 4.52 -11.68 3.42
N SER A 92 4.99 -10.60 4.02
CA SER A 92 6.28 -10.60 4.73
C SER A 92 6.35 -11.57 5.90
N PHE A 93 5.20 -11.87 6.52
CA PHE A 93 5.17 -12.68 7.74
C PHE A 93 4.94 -14.15 7.44
N GLY A 94 3.90 -14.51 6.68
CA GLY A 94 3.60 -15.90 6.33
C GLY A 94 4.74 -16.55 5.54
N SER A 95 5.41 -15.81 4.67
CA SER A 95 6.59 -16.29 3.92
C SER A 95 7.77 -16.68 4.82
N ARG A 96 7.79 -16.21 6.08
CA ARG A 96 8.80 -16.55 7.09
C ARG A 96 8.22 -17.40 8.23
N GLY A 97 7.07 -18.06 8.00
CA GLY A 97 6.41 -18.90 9.00
C GLY A 97 5.91 -18.14 10.23
N SER A 98 5.69 -16.82 10.10
CA SER A 98 5.24 -15.97 11.19
C SER A 98 3.82 -15.48 10.95
N GLY A 99 3.03 -15.35 12.02
CA GLY A 99 1.74 -14.70 12.01
C GLY A 99 1.84 -13.23 12.45
N SER A 100 0.88 -12.80 13.27
CA SER A 100 0.88 -11.46 13.85
C SER A 100 2.08 -11.21 14.77
N ILE A 101 2.75 -10.09 14.58
CA ILE A 101 3.84 -9.60 15.45
C ILE A 101 3.40 -8.42 16.33
N CYS A 102 2.10 -8.09 16.37
CA CYS A 102 1.61 -6.91 17.08
C CYS A 102 1.92 -6.95 18.59
N ALA A 103 1.81 -8.12 19.21
CA ALA A 103 2.10 -8.31 20.63
C ALA A 103 3.59 -8.52 20.93
N VAL A 104 4.43 -8.73 19.90
CA VAL A 104 5.87 -8.94 20.07
C VAL A 104 6.56 -7.60 20.28
N PRO A 105 7.30 -7.40 21.39
CA PRO A 105 8.08 -6.18 21.62
C PRO A 105 9.06 -5.91 20.48
N GLY A 106 9.19 -4.64 20.08
CA GLY A 106 9.95 -4.25 18.89
C GLY A 106 11.39 -4.82 18.84
N ARG A 107 12.08 -4.89 19.99
CA ARG A 107 13.44 -5.45 20.10
C ARG A 107 13.51 -6.97 19.93
N GLN A 108 12.39 -7.67 20.04
CA GLN A 108 12.29 -9.14 19.94
C GLN A 108 11.72 -9.60 18.60
N ARG A 109 11.38 -8.67 17.71
CA ARG A 109 10.82 -8.99 16.39
C ARG A 109 11.91 -9.53 15.48
N GLY A 110 11.77 -10.78 15.06
CA GLY A 110 12.63 -11.39 14.02
C GLY A 110 12.43 -10.76 12.65
N ILE A 111 11.19 -10.30 12.35
CA ILE A 111 10.88 -9.59 11.12
C ILE A 111 10.75 -8.10 11.44
N THR A 112 11.72 -7.33 10.97
CA THR A 112 11.89 -5.91 11.28
C THR A 112 11.32 -5.03 10.16
N VAL A 113 11.29 -3.71 10.38
CA VAL A 113 11.02 -2.73 9.32
C VAL A 113 12.06 -2.83 8.20
N GLU A 114 13.34 -3.11 8.54
CA GLU A 114 14.39 -3.24 7.53
C GLU A 114 14.22 -4.49 6.66
N THR A 115 13.90 -5.64 7.28
CA THR A 115 13.55 -6.86 6.52
C THR A 115 12.41 -6.57 5.54
N ARG A 116 11.32 -5.96 6.03
CA ARG A 116 10.15 -5.63 5.20
C ARG A 116 10.41 -4.53 4.17
N ARG A 117 11.36 -3.65 4.44
CA ARG A 117 11.83 -2.67 3.45
C ARG A 117 12.41 -3.38 2.23
N GLY A 118 13.22 -4.41 2.45
CA GLY A 118 13.73 -5.27 1.37
C GLY A 118 12.60 -5.93 0.58
N ASP A 119 11.61 -6.49 1.27
CA ASP A 119 10.42 -7.09 0.65
C ASP A 119 9.66 -6.09 -0.20
N ALA A 120 9.46 -4.87 0.30
CA ALA A 120 8.74 -3.81 -0.40
C ALA A 120 9.46 -3.36 -1.67
N ILE A 121 10.80 -3.24 -1.63
CA ILE A 121 11.61 -2.89 -2.79
C ILE A 121 11.55 -4.01 -3.84
N ALA A 122 11.70 -5.27 -3.42
CA ALA A 122 11.58 -6.42 -4.31
C ALA A 122 10.19 -6.49 -4.97
N ALA A 123 9.13 -6.16 -4.24
CA ALA A 123 7.78 -6.08 -4.78
C ALA A 123 7.63 -4.98 -5.85
N VAL A 124 8.25 -3.81 -5.66
CA VAL A 124 8.29 -2.73 -6.67
C VAL A 124 9.05 -3.19 -7.92
N GLU A 125 10.19 -3.85 -7.75
CA GLU A 125 10.98 -4.39 -8.86
C GLU A 125 10.21 -5.46 -9.65
N TRP A 126 9.44 -6.29 -8.96
CA TRP A 126 8.58 -7.28 -9.58
C TRP A 126 7.49 -6.61 -10.43
N LEU A 127 6.81 -5.61 -9.86
CA LEU A 127 5.79 -4.83 -10.58
C LEU A 127 6.36 -4.13 -11.81
N ALA A 128 7.54 -3.53 -11.69
CA ALA A 128 8.16 -2.81 -12.79
C ALA A 128 8.52 -3.70 -14.01
N LYS A 129 8.61 -5.02 -13.79
CA LYS A 129 8.88 -6.03 -14.84
C LYS A 129 7.61 -6.74 -15.30
N HIS A 130 6.46 -6.52 -14.62
CA HIS A 130 5.22 -7.21 -14.96
C HIS A 130 4.60 -6.63 -16.25
N PRO A 131 4.20 -7.47 -17.23
CA PRO A 131 3.73 -7.01 -18.54
C PRO A 131 2.49 -6.12 -18.49
N ASP A 132 1.64 -6.29 -17.47
CA ASP A 132 0.41 -5.52 -17.31
C ASP A 132 0.60 -4.23 -16.50
N VAL A 133 1.83 -3.89 -16.10
CA VAL A 133 2.10 -2.71 -15.25
C VAL A 133 2.80 -1.60 -16.05
N ASP A 134 2.26 -0.39 -15.96
CA ASP A 134 3.01 0.81 -16.34
C ASP A 134 3.97 1.18 -15.20
N PRO A 135 5.28 1.02 -15.36
CA PRO A 135 6.25 1.26 -14.29
C PRO A 135 6.27 2.71 -13.79
N ARG A 136 5.78 3.67 -14.57
CA ARG A 136 5.67 5.08 -14.17
C ARG A 136 4.56 5.31 -13.14
N GLY A 137 3.56 4.42 -13.10
CA GLY A 137 2.40 4.47 -12.23
C GLY A 137 2.48 3.56 -11.00
N ILE A 138 3.69 3.19 -10.54
CA ILE A 138 3.83 2.36 -9.34
C ILE A 138 3.81 3.23 -8.09
N LEU A 139 2.94 2.88 -7.13
CA LEU A 139 2.84 3.52 -5.83
C LEU A 139 3.01 2.50 -4.70
N MET A 140 3.24 3.01 -3.48
CA MET A 140 3.14 2.22 -2.25
C MET A 140 1.96 2.68 -1.41
N LEU A 141 1.30 1.74 -0.73
CA LEU A 141 0.31 2.02 0.29
C LEU A 141 0.59 1.12 1.50
N GLY A 142 0.62 1.68 2.72
CA GLY A 142 0.92 0.90 3.93
C GLY A 142 0.08 1.30 5.12
N TRP A 143 -0.18 0.31 6.00
CA TRP A 143 -0.89 0.50 7.27
C TRP A 143 0.03 0.19 8.45
N SER A 144 0.06 1.07 9.47
CA SER A 144 0.77 0.84 10.72
C SER A 144 2.23 0.44 10.48
N HIS A 145 2.64 -0.77 10.83
CA HIS A 145 3.97 -1.32 10.56
C HIS A 145 4.30 -1.32 9.05
N GLY A 146 3.31 -1.58 8.18
CA GLY A 146 3.47 -1.44 6.72
C GLY A 146 3.69 0.00 6.29
N ALA A 147 3.01 0.96 6.92
CA ALA A 147 3.22 2.39 6.68
C ALA A 147 4.62 2.85 7.15
N THR A 148 5.08 2.35 8.31
CA THR A 148 6.46 2.57 8.79
C THR A 148 7.48 1.99 7.80
N THR A 149 7.19 0.82 7.24
CA THR A 149 8.01 0.19 6.19
C THR A 149 8.03 1.05 4.93
N THR A 150 6.88 1.57 4.51
CA THR A 150 6.77 2.50 3.36
C THR A 150 7.65 3.73 3.58
N LEU A 151 7.55 4.40 4.75
CA LEU A 151 8.41 5.54 5.08
C LEU A 151 9.90 5.17 5.00
N SER A 152 10.28 4.00 5.52
CA SER A 152 11.67 3.52 5.43
C SER A 152 12.11 3.29 3.98
N ALA A 153 11.24 2.74 3.12
CA ALA A 153 11.55 2.48 1.72
C ALA A 153 11.70 3.77 0.89
N ILE A 154 10.84 4.77 1.15
CA ILE A 154 10.87 6.04 0.43
C ILE A 154 11.84 7.07 1.00
N ASN A 155 12.59 6.75 2.06
CA ASN A 155 13.61 7.65 2.61
C ASN A 155 14.76 7.80 1.60
N ALA A 156 14.92 9.00 1.03
CA ALA A 156 15.94 9.29 0.02
C ALA A 156 17.38 9.21 0.55
N SER A 157 17.58 9.24 1.87
CA SER A 157 18.90 9.05 2.49
C SER A 157 19.33 7.58 2.53
N ARG A 158 18.48 6.66 2.07
CA ARG A 158 18.76 5.22 2.01
C ARG A 158 18.81 4.72 0.57
N PRO A 159 19.61 3.68 0.27
CA PRO A 159 19.63 3.08 -1.07
C PRO A 159 18.25 2.59 -1.50
N PHE A 160 17.90 2.85 -2.76
CA PHE A 160 16.68 2.39 -3.40
C PHE A 160 16.99 2.09 -4.86
N HIS A 161 17.07 0.83 -5.20
CA HIS A 161 17.51 0.37 -6.52
C HIS A 161 16.35 0.02 -7.46
N ALA A 162 15.10 0.10 -6.95
CA ALA A 162 13.91 -0.16 -7.75
C ALA A 162 13.49 1.05 -8.59
N GLN A 163 12.46 0.84 -9.42
CA GLN A 163 11.80 1.87 -10.20
C GLN A 163 11.34 3.05 -9.32
N PRO A 164 11.51 4.31 -9.75
CA PRO A 164 10.93 5.46 -9.05
C PRO A 164 9.43 5.32 -8.84
N LEU A 165 8.96 5.73 -7.66
CA LEU A 165 7.55 5.65 -7.30
C LEU A 165 6.81 6.93 -7.72
N ALA A 166 5.57 6.79 -8.20
CA ALA A 166 4.68 7.92 -8.46
C ALA A 166 4.16 8.57 -7.17
N GLY A 167 4.17 7.85 -6.04
CA GLY A 167 3.77 8.36 -4.74
C GLY A 167 3.65 7.27 -3.68
N ALA A 168 3.35 7.68 -2.45
CA ALA A 168 3.09 6.77 -1.35
C ALA A 168 1.96 7.27 -0.44
N VAL A 169 1.14 6.34 0.07
CA VAL A 169 0.10 6.58 1.07
C VAL A 169 0.46 5.84 2.35
N VAL A 170 0.45 6.52 3.49
CA VAL A 170 0.79 5.93 4.77
C VAL A 170 -0.29 6.21 5.82
N PHE A 171 -0.90 5.14 6.33
CA PHE A 171 -1.90 5.19 7.39
C PHE A 171 -1.25 4.94 8.75
N TYR A 172 -1.34 5.89 9.66
CA TYR A 172 -0.89 5.82 11.05
C TYR A 172 0.46 5.11 11.25
N PRO A 173 1.54 5.58 10.58
CA PRO A 173 2.87 4.98 10.71
C PRO A 173 3.49 5.23 12.09
N GLY A 174 4.47 4.42 12.47
CA GLY A 174 5.39 4.72 13.55
C GLY A 174 6.55 5.59 13.04
N CYS A 175 6.61 6.87 13.42
CA CYS A 175 7.59 7.82 12.89
C CYS A 175 8.86 7.98 13.76
N ALA A 176 8.91 7.36 14.95
CA ALA A 176 10.00 7.56 15.90
C ALA A 176 11.38 7.12 15.38
N ALA A 177 11.45 6.09 14.52
CA ALA A 177 12.70 5.65 13.92
C ALA A 177 13.18 6.65 12.85
N ALA A 178 12.28 7.11 11.98
CA ALA A 178 12.59 8.09 10.94
C ALA A 178 13.09 9.43 11.50
N LEU A 179 12.61 9.85 12.68
CA LEU A 179 13.10 11.03 13.39
C LEU A 179 14.56 10.94 13.87
N LYS A 180 15.09 9.72 14.01
CA LYS A 180 16.49 9.49 14.40
C LYS A 180 17.45 9.43 13.21
N GLU A 181 16.92 9.49 12.01
CA GLU A 181 17.66 9.42 10.75
C GLU A 181 17.60 10.77 10.01
N SER A 182 18.48 10.95 9.03
CA SER A 182 18.40 12.04 8.05
C SER A 182 17.28 11.74 7.05
N PHE A 183 16.02 11.82 7.50
CA PHE A 183 14.87 11.49 6.68
C PHE A 183 14.63 12.52 5.58
N ARG A 184 14.51 12.07 4.35
CA ARG A 184 14.17 12.87 3.17
C ARG A 184 13.20 12.10 2.29
N LEU A 185 12.22 12.80 1.70
CA LEU A 185 11.29 12.19 0.76
C LEU A 185 11.90 12.08 -0.65
N ARG A 186 11.72 10.92 -1.29
CA ARG A 186 12.03 10.69 -2.71
C ARG A 186 10.82 10.71 -3.62
N THR A 187 9.62 10.78 -3.05
CA THR A 187 8.36 10.72 -3.80
C THR A 187 7.28 11.48 -3.04
N PRO A 188 6.21 11.96 -3.69
CA PRO A 188 5.04 12.52 -3.04
C PRO A 188 4.44 11.58 -1.99
N VAL A 189 3.97 12.13 -0.87
CA VAL A 189 3.41 11.36 0.25
C VAL A 189 2.10 11.94 0.75
N LEU A 190 1.10 11.08 0.93
CA LEU A 190 -0.10 11.32 1.70
C LEU A 190 0.00 10.57 3.03
N MET A 191 0.00 11.30 4.14
CA MET A 191 0.07 10.75 5.51
C MET A 191 -1.23 10.99 6.26
N LEU A 192 -1.86 9.91 6.74
CA LEU A 192 -3.18 9.90 7.35
C LEU A 192 -3.07 9.42 8.79
N LEU A 193 -3.39 10.29 9.75
CA LEU A 193 -3.14 10.12 11.18
C LEU A 193 -4.43 10.18 11.98
N GLY A 194 -4.55 9.37 13.02
CA GLY A 194 -5.61 9.48 14.02
C GLY A 194 -5.16 10.34 15.20
N GLU A 195 -5.98 11.32 15.60
CA GLU A 195 -5.66 12.25 16.69
C GLU A 195 -5.49 11.54 18.03
N LYS A 196 -6.34 10.53 18.30
CA LYS A 196 -6.34 9.75 19.55
C LYS A 196 -5.53 8.45 19.44
N ASP A 197 -4.69 8.31 18.41
CA ASP A 197 -3.86 7.10 18.26
C ASP A 197 -2.87 6.98 19.41
N ASP A 198 -3.15 6.06 20.33
CA ASP A 198 -2.36 5.74 21.51
C ASP A 198 -1.35 4.60 21.27
N TRP A 199 -1.33 4.04 20.05
CA TRP A 199 -0.35 3.02 19.64
C TRP A 199 0.84 3.64 18.90
N THR A 200 0.56 4.45 17.88
CA THR A 200 1.54 5.24 17.14
C THR A 200 1.14 6.72 17.18
N PRO A 201 1.42 7.42 18.30
CA PRO A 201 0.95 8.78 18.51
C PRO A 201 1.31 9.72 17.36
N PRO A 202 0.37 10.54 16.86
CA PRO A 202 0.55 11.37 15.68
C PRO A 202 1.63 12.43 15.85
N ALA A 203 1.92 12.87 17.08
CA ALA A 203 2.90 13.93 17.36
C ALA A 203 4.28 13.66 16.74
N ARG A 204 4.74 12.39 16.73
CA ARG A 204 6.01 12.03 16.12
C ARG A 204 5.99 12.14 14.60
N CYS A 205 4.85 11.89 13.98
CA CYS A 205 4.68 12.00 12.54
C CYS A 205 4.52 13.45 12.11
N ILE A 206 3.84 14.26 12.90
CA ILE A 206 3.76 15.72 12.69
C ILE A 206 5.16 16.34 12.78
N GLU A 207 5.93 16.01 13.83
CA GLU A 207 7.33 16.44 13.98
C GLU A 207 8.19 16.03 12.77
N LEU A 208 8.03 14.78 12.28
CA LEU A 208 8.75 14.29 11.09
C LEU A 208 8.38 15.10 9.85
N ALA A 209 7.08 15.36 9.64
CA ALA A 209 6.60 16.17 8.52
C ALA A 209 7.16 17.59 8.55
N GLU A 210 7.11 18.26 9.70
CA GLU A 210 7.68 19.59 9.89
C GLU A 210 9.19 19.64 9.61
N ARG A 211 9.95 18.66 10.12
CA ARG A 211 11.40 18.56 9.85
C ARG A 211 11.68 18.34 8.38
N THR A 212 10.87 17.47 7.73
CA THR A 212 11.00 17.19 6.32
C THR A 212 10.75 18.45 5.48
N LEU A 213 9.67 19.17 5.72
CA LEU A 213 9.34 20.40 4.99
C LEU A 213 10.36 21.53 5.24
N ARG A 214 10.96 21.59 6.44
CA ARG A 214 12.08 22.54 6.68
C ARG A 214 13.34 22.18 5.88
N SER A 215 13.65 20.90 5.70
CA SER A 215 14.86 20.44 4.99
C SER A 215 14.64 20.24 3.50
N GLN A 216 13.40 20.11 3.06
CA GLN A 216 12.94 19.95 1.66
C GLN A 216 11.67 20.80 1.48
N PRO A 217 11.77 22.13 1.29
CA PRO A 217 10.61 23.01 1.17
C PRO A 217 9.66 22.63 0.03
N ASP A 218 10.20 22.04 -1.05
CA ASP A 218 9.43 21.62 -2.23
C ASP A 218 8.93 20.17 -2.14
N ALA A 219 9.06 19.50 -0.96
CA ALA A 219 8.56 18.16 -0.79
C ALA A 219 7.03 18.13 -0.89
N ASP A 220 6.50 17.27 -1.76
CA ASP A 220 5.07 17.04 -1.88
C ASP A 220 4.62 16.10 -0.75
N LEU A 221 4.27 16.69 0.40
CA LEU A 221 3.86 16.00 1.62
C LEU A 221 2.55 16.59 2.14
N ALA A 222 1.48 15.82 2.04
CA ALA A 222 0.19 16.13 2.67
C ALA A 222 0.02 15.30 3.95
N VAL A 223 -0.40 15.95 5.04
CA VAL A 223 -0.66 15.31 6.33
C VAL A 223 -2.09 15.66 6.77
N HIS A 224 -2.91 14.64 7.01
CA HIS A 224 -4.27 14.80 7.50
C HIS A 224 -4.40 14.16 8.88
N LEU A 225 -4.91 14.92 9.84
CA LEU A 225 -5.17 14.47 11.20
C LEU A 225 -6.70 14.36 11.40
N TYR A 226 -7.17 13.16 11.71
CA TYR A 226 -8.60 12.87 11.90
C TYR A 226 -8.96 12.90 13.38
N SER A 227 -9.86 13.81 13.74
CA SER A 227 -10.36 13.94 15.11
C SER A 227 -11.06 12.68 15.58
N ASP A 228 -11.05 12.44 16.89
CA ASP A 228 -11.68 11.28 17.56
C ASP A 228 -11.31 9.91 16.98
N SER A 229 -10.14 9.79 16.38
CA SER A 229 -9.70 8.61 15.63
C SER A 229 -8.52 7.93 16.30
N TYR A 230 -8.68 6.63 16.58
CA TYR A 230 -7.64 5.77 17.12
C TYR A 230 -6.87 5.04 16.03
N HIS A 231 -5.92 4.18 16.43
CA HIS A 231 -5.18 3.33 15.49
C HIS A 231 -6.13 2.44 14.66
N GLY A 232 -5.94 2.40 13.34
CA GLY A 232 -6.82 1.64 12.46
C GLY A 232 -8.19 2.28 12.21
N PHE A 233 -8.29 3.61 12.30
CA PHE A 233 -9.54 4.38 12.10
C PHE A 233 -10.21 4.15 10.75
N ASP A 234 -9.47 3.67 9.76
CA ASP A 234 -9.96 3.27 8.44
C ASP A 234 -10.66 1.90 8.42
N SER A 235 -10.67 1.18 9.55
CA SER A 235 -11.36 -0.10 9.70
C SER A 235 -12.88 0.08 9.75
N THR A 236 -13.61 -0.98 9.38
CA THR A 236 -15.06 -1.09 9.60
C THR A 236 -15.41 -1.71 10.95
N GLN A 237 -14.40 -2.18 11.71
CA GLN A 237 -14.60 -2.79 13.02
C GLN A 237 -14.72 -1.71 14.10
N PRO A 238 -15.59 -1.89 15.10
CA PRO A 238 -15.73 -0.94 16.20
C PRO A 238 -14.43 -0.79 16.99
N VAL A 239 -14.28 0.36 17.64
CA VAL A 239 -13.15 0.62 18.55
C VAL A 239 -13.16 -0.38 19.71
N ARG A 240 -12.00 -0.96 20.00
CA ARG A 240 -11.77 -1.88 21.12
C ARG A 240 -10.39 -1.65 21.73
N LEU A 241 -10.27 -1.95 23.02
CA LEU A 241 -8.99 -1.97 23.73
C LEU A 241 -8.25 -3.30 23.47
N ARG A 242 -6.99 -3.22 23.07
CA ARG A 242 -6.08 -4.37 22.90
C ARG A 242 -5.10 -4.42 24.06
N LEU A 243 -5.34 -5.33 24.99
CA LEU A 243 -4.51 -5.53 26.19
C LEU A 243 -3.22 -6.31 25.90
N ASP A 244 -3.17 -7.01 24.77
CA ASP A 244 -2.03 -7.81 24.32
C ASP A 244 -0.90 -6.95 23.71
N VAL A 245 -1.16 -5.67 23.43
CA VAL A 245 -0.18 -4.72 22.87
C VAL A 245 0.37 -3.84 23.98
N ARG A 246 1.67 -3.95 24.24
CA ARG A 246 2.37 -3.22 25.33
C ARG A 246 3.32 -2.12 24.80
N GLY A 247 3.22 -1.76 23.54
CA GLY A 247 4.12 -0.82 22.86
C GLY A 247 3.55 0.58 22.64
N GLY A 248 2.37 0.87 23.16
CA GLY A 248 1.70 2.17 23.05
C GLY A 248 2.13 3.17 24.13
N VAL A 249 1.37 4.26 24.24
CA VAL A 249 1.55 5.30 25.26
C VAL A 249 1.21 4.76 26.65
N SER A 250 0.18 3.92 26.75
CA SER A 250 -0.25 3.28 28.00
C SER A 250 0.29 1.86 28.12
N ARG A 251 0.58 1.44 29.36
CA ARG A 251 0.87 0.04 29.70
C ARG A 251 -0.40 -0.82 29.77
N GLU A 252 -1.56 -0.20 29.76
CA GLU A 252 -2.88 -0.84 29.88
C GLU A 252 -3.44 -1.33 28.54
N GLY A 253 -2.69 -1.17 27.46
CA GLY A 253 -3.09 -1.54 26.11
C GLY A 253 -3.25 -0.35 25.18
N VAL A 254 -3.82 -0.61 23.99
CA VAL A 254 -4.03 0.42 22.97
C VAL A 254 -5.42 0.30 22.35
N HIS A 255 -6.03 1.41 21.99
CA HIS A 255 -7.30 1.43 21.28
C HIS A 255 -7.10 1.22 19.78
N VAL A 256 -7.91 0.35 19.19
CA VAL A 256 -7.90 0.11 17.74
C VAL A 256 -9.33 -0.03 17.22
N GLY A 257 -9.61 0.55 16.08
CA GLY A 257 -10.91 0.40 15.44
C GLY A 257 -11.31 1.60 14.61
N GLY A 258 -12.40 1.44 13.88
CA GLY A 258 -12.88 2.38 12.88
C GLY A 258 -13.55 3.62 13.47
N ASN A 259 -13.40 4.71 12.75
CA ASN A 259 -14.23 5.90 12.84
C ASN A 259 -14.84 6.12 11.45
N PRO A 260 -16.17 5.94 11.26
CA PRO A 260 -16.79 6.00 9.94
C PRO A 260 -16.56 7.32 9.20
N ALA A 261 -16.60 8.46 9.90
CA ALA A 261 -16.39 9.77 9.30
C ALA A 261 -14.92 9.94 8.85
N ALA A 262 -13.97 9.59 9.73
CA ALA A 262 -12.54 9.62 9.41
C ALA A 262 -12.18 8.66 8.26
N ARG A 263 -12.78 7.46 8.25
CA ARG A 263 -12.62 6.52 7.16
C ARG A 263 -13.10 7.10 5.83
N ALA A 264 -14.29 7.69 5.80
CA ALA A 264 -14.84 8.29 4.59
C ALA A 264 -13.95 9.43 4.07
N GLY A 265 -13.50 10.33 4.96
CA GLY A 265 -12.58 11.41 4.63
C GLY A 265 -11.24 10.88 4.10
N ALA A 266 -10.63 9.90 4.81
CA ALA A 266 -9.36 9.32 4.40
C ALA A 266 -9.44 8.64 3.03
N LEU A 267 -10.52 7.93 2.74
CA LEU A 267 -10.72 7.29 1.43
C LEU A 267 -10.87 8.31 0.31
N ALA A 268 -11.54 9.45 0.57
CA ALA A 268 -11.65 10.54 -0.40
C ALA A 268 -10.27 11.18 -0.69
N GLU A 269 -9.45 11.42 0.34
CA GLU A 269 -8.08 11.92 0.20
C GLU A 269 -7.19 10.94 -0.58
N VAL A 270 -7.31 9.64 -0.30
CA VAL A 270 -6.60 8.60 -1.05
C VAL A 270 -6.98 8.64 -2.53
N ASP A 271 -8.27 8.67 -2.85
CA ASP A 271 -8.75 8.70 -4.23
C ASP A 271 -8.23 9.95 -4.97
N ALA A 272 -8.30 11.13 -4.33
CA ALA A 272 -7.80 12.38 -4.90
C ALA A 272 -6.28 12.35 -5.13
N PHE A 273 -5.52 11.86 -4.14
CA PHE A 273 -4.07 11.71 -4.25
C PHE A 273 -3.69 10.75 -5.39
N LEU A 274 -4.30 9.57 -5.45
CA LEU A 274 -4.03 8.59 -6.49
C LEU A 274 -4.33 9.14 -7.89
N ALA A 275 -5.47 9.81 -8.08
CA ALA A 275 -5.84 10.43 -9.35
C ALA A 275 -4.83 11.51 -9.79
N ALA A 276 -4.37 12.37 -8.85
CA ALA A 276 -3.36 13.38 -9.12
C ALA A 276 -2.02 12.75 -9.53
N ARG A 277 -1.58 11.68 -8.85
CA ARG A 277 -0.32 10.97 -9.18
C ARG A 277 -0.36 10.31 -10.54
N LEU A 278 -1.47 9.70 -10.92
CA LEU A 278 -1.64 9.12 -12.26
C LEU A 278 -1.55 10.18 -13.35
N LYS A 279 -2.25 11.29 -13.18
CA LYS A 279 -2.18 12.39 -14.13
C LYS A 279 -0.74 12.89 -14.33
N SER A 280 0.00 13.05 -13.24
CA SER A 280 1.41 13.47 -13.26
C SER A 280 2.31 12.44 -13.94
N ALA A 281 2.17 11.14 -13.62
CA ALA A 281 2.97 10.07 -14.22
C ALA A 281 2.73 9.92 -15.72
N MET A 282 1.49 10.07 -16.18
CA MET A 282 1.14 10.00 -17.60
C MET A 282 1.62 11.21 -18.41
N SER A 283 1.80 12.38 -17.77
CA SER A 283 2.29 13.61 -18.40
C SER A 283 3.82 13.66 -18.46
N ALA A 284 4.51 12.80 -17.73
CA ALA A 284 5.96 12.73 -17.74
C ALA A 284 6.47 12.05 -19.05
N PRO A 285 7.60 12.49 -19.61
CA PRO A 285 8.20 11.81 -20.76
C PRO A 285 8.53 10.35 -20.43
N PRO A 286 8.54 9.46 -21.44
CA PRO A 286 8.91 8.06 -21.23
C PRO A 286 10.29 7.96 -20.55
N LEU A 287 10.40 7.02 -19.60
CA LEU A 287 11.68 6.73 -18.97
C LEU A 287 12.67 6.28 -20.06
N ALA A 288 13.83 6.90 -20.12
CA ALA A 288 14.89 6.50 -21.03
C ALA A 288 15.23 5.03 -20.73
N SER A 289 15.13 4.16 -21.75
CA SER A 289 15.56 2.77 -21.64
C SER A 289 17.04 2.75 -21.25
N SER A 290 17.36 2.21 -20.07
CA SER A 290 18.77 2.00 -19.70
C SER A 290 19.44 1.13 -20.75
N PRO A 291 20.60 1.56 -21.33
CA PRO A 291 21.32 0.71 -22.26
C PRO A 291 21.71 -0.57 -21.53
N SER A 292 21.30 -1.71 -22.10
CA SER A 292 21.76 -3.03 -21.69
C SER A 292 23.29 -3.05 -21.69
N ARG A 293 23.92 -3.10 -20.52
CA ARG A 293 25.37 -3.39 -20.45
C ARG A 293 25.54 -4.84 -20.85
N ILE A 294 25.97 -5.01 -22.10
CA ILE A 294 26.56 -6.26 -22.60
C ILE A 294 27.95 -6.33 -21.94
N HIS A 295 28.14 -7.29 -21.04
CA HIS A 295 29.45 -7.76 -20.61
C HIS A 295 29.49 -9.25 -20.79
#